data_a12ae0790969c8806be82fc065622100
#
_entry.id   a12ae0790969c8806be82fc065622100
#
_cell.length_a   1.000
_cell.length_b   1.000
_cell.length_c   1.000
_cell.angle_alpha   90.00
_cell.angle_beta   90.00
_cell.angle_gamma   90.00
#
_symmetry.space_group_name_H-M   'P 1'
#
loop_
_entity.id
_entity.type
_entity.pdbx_description
1 polymer ?
#
loop_
_entity_poly.entity_id
_entity_poly.type
_entity_poly.pdbx_seq_one_letter_code
_entity_poly.pdbx_strand_id
1 'polypeptide(L)'
;PTRELVQQIKKQLFKYTKYYNQKVFVEAVYGGEKIERQIHNLQRTTHVIVATPGRLIDLIERGEVHLKEIKTLVLDEADEMLSMGFKQDLNRILKYTSGHRNTWLFSATMPEEIQRIIKTYMDSNAPRVEINRESMVNSNINHQFVKTTIKDKATTIIRFLESRQNSRGIIFCRTKAGTQNLNKLLQEEGFSIGALEGDMQQKERDKVMRAFKNESLQYLISTDVSARGIDVRDLAFVIHHQLPDQLDYYTHRSGRTARAGKKG
;
A
#
# COMPACT_ATOMS: atom_id res chain seq x y z
N PRO A 1 5.13 -2.11 3.86
CA PRO A 1 4.08 -2.50 4.83
C PRO A 1 3.10 -3.55 4.30
N THR A 2 2.77 -3.57 3.01
CA THR A 2 1.69 -4.40 2.45
C THR A 2 2.19 -5.44 1.45
N ARG A 3 1.40 -6.52 1.28
CA ARG A 3 1.66 -7.60 0.31
C ARG A 3 1.62 -7.07 -1.12
N GLU A 4 0.67 -6.19 -1.39
CA GLU A 4 0.48 -5.56 -2.69
C GLU A 4 1.71 -4.74 -3.10
N LEU A 5 2.31 -3.97 -2.16
CA LEU A 5 3.54 -3.22 -2.40
C LEU A 5 4.72 -4.17 -2.66
N VAL A 6 4.85 -5.24 -1.88
CA VAL A 6 5.90 -6.26 -2.09
C VAL A 6 5.82 -6.86 -3.49
N GLN A 7 4.62 -7.24 -3.93
CA GLN A 7 4.41 -7.80 -5.28
C GLN A 7 4.71 -6.77 -6.37
N GLN A 8 4.36 -5.50 -6.17
CA GLN A 8 4.66 -4.41 -7.11
C GLN A 8 6.15 -4.20 -7.25
N ILE A 9 6.86 -4.08 -6.13
CA ILE A 9 8.31 -3.88 -6.12
C ILE A 9 9.01 -5.05 -6.82
N LYS A 10 8.65 -6.31 -6.49
CA LYS A 10 9.19 -7.49 -7.18
C LYS A 10 8.97 -7.40 -8.70
N LYS A 11 7.76 -7.05 -9.13
CA LYS A 11 7.43 -6.91 -10.55
C LYS A 11 8.24 -5.81 -11.25
N GLN A 12 8.45 -4.66 -10.58
CA GLN A 12 9.26 -3.57 -11.14
C GLN A 12 10.74 -3.94 -11.19
N LEU A 13 11.29 -4.53 -10.14
CA LEU A 13 12.66 -5.02 -10.14
C LEU A 13 12.90 -6.03 -11.25
N PHE A 14 11.97 -6.98 -11.47
CA PHE A 14 12.07 -7.90 -12.59
C PHE A 14 12.12 -7.19 -13.94
N LYS A 15 11.30 -6.14 -14.14
CA LYS A 15 11.33 -5.37 -15.40
C LYS A 15 12.66 -4.64 -15.59
N TYR A 16 13.21 -4.04 -14.55
CA TYR A 16 14.47 -3.30 -14.63
C TYR A 16 15.68 -4.21 -14.80
N THR A 17 15.65 -5.39 -14.19
CA THR A 17 16.77 -6.34 -14.24
C THR A 17 16.70 -7.33 -15.39
N LYS A 18 15.59 -7.37 -16.12
CA LYS A 18 15.35 -8.33 -17.22
C LYS A 18 16.45 -8.34 -18.30
N TYR A 19 16.98 -7.16 -18.59
CA TYR A 19 17.99 -6.97 -19.65
C TYR A 19 19.39 -6.72 -19.10
N TYR A 20 19.57 -6.91 -17.78
CA TYR A 20 20.89 -6.80 -17.18
C TYR A 20 21.72 -8.05 -17.50
N ASN A 21 23.02 -7.86 -17.77
CA ASN A 21 23.91 -8.96 -18.18
C ASN A 21 24.04 -10.08 -17.15
N GLN A 22 23.86 -9.76 -15.87
CA GLN A 22 23.85 -10.74 -14.78
C GLN A 22 22.42 -10.97 -14.30
N LYS A 23 22.05 -12.23 -14.08
CA LYS A 23 20.72 -12.55 -13.54
C LYS A 23 20.60 -12.04 -12.10
N VAL A 24 19.61 -11.18 -11.85
CA VAL A 24 19.24 -10.71 -10.51
C VAL A 24 18.02 -11.48 -10.04
N PHE A 25 18.17 -12.26 -8.99
CA PHE A 25 17.09 -13.02 -8.37
C PHE A 25 16.43 -12.21 -7.26
N VAL A 26 15.14 -11.98 -7.39
CA VAL A 26 14.32 -11.21 -6.46
C VAL A 26 13.25 -12.10 -5.86
N GLU A 27 13.27 -12.29 -4.54
CA GLU A 27 12.23 -13.03 -3.85
C GLU A 27 11.32 -12.11 -3.04
N ALA A 28 10.01 -12.42 -3.10
CA ALA A 28 8.97 -11.73 -2.36
C ALA A 28 8.51 -12.61 -1.19
N VAL A 29 8.56 -12.06 0.03
CA VAL A 29 8.16 -12.78 1.25
C VAL A 29 7.09 -11.97 2.00
N TYR A 30 5.89 -12.54 2.14
CA TYR A 30 4.75 -11.90 2.78
C TYR A 30 3.74 -12.93 3.31
N GLY A 31 2.94 -12.52 4.28
CA GLY A 31 1.93 -13.40 4.87
C GLY A 31 0.78 -13.73 3.92
N GLY A 32 0.04 -14.83 4.19
CA GLY A 32 -1.12 -15.26 3.40
C GLY A 32 -0.79 -16.17 2.21
N GLU A 33 0.49 -16.46 1.98
CA GLU A 33 0.93 -17.57 1.15
C GLU A 33 1.54 -18.69 2.01
N LYS A 34 1.59 -19.90 1.43
CA LYS A 34 2.25 -21.05 2.07
C LYS A 34 3.72 -20.74 2.32
N ILE A 35 4.15 -20.86 3.56
CA ILE A 35 5.52 -20.52 3.95
C ILE A 35 6.54 -21.47 3.33
N GLU A 36 6.19 -22.73 3.17
CA GLU A 36 7.04 -23.77 2.58
C GLU A 36 7.48 -23.41 1.16
N ARG A 37 6.57 -22.80 0.38
CA ARG A 37 6.87 -22.31 -0.96
C ARG A 37 7.88 -21.17 -0.95
N GLN A 38 7.76 -20.26 0.02
CA GLN A 38 8.69 -19.13 0.14
C GLN A 38 10.06 -19.64 0.62
N ILE A 39 10.11 -20.58 1.57
CA ILE A 39 11.33 -21.24 2.01
C ILE A 39 12.02 -21.93 0.83
N HIS A 40 11.29 -22.74 0.06
CA HIS A 40 11.85 -23.40 -1.12
C HIS A 40 12.44 -22.42 -2.14
N ASN A 41 11.80 -21.28 -2.37
CA ASN A 41 12.32 -20.26 -3.27
C ASN A 41 13.60 -19.60 -2.73
N LEU A 42 13.70 -19.40 -1.42
CA LEU A 42 14.85 -18.79 -0.75
C LEU A 42 16.09 -19.71 -0.70
N GLN A 43 15.93 -21.02 -0.90
CA GLN A 43 17.06 -21.95 -1.02
C GLN A 43 17.93 -21.69 -2.26
N ARG A 44 17.43 -20.90 -3.21
CA ARG A 44 18.20 -20.45 -4.38
C ARG A 44 18.96 -19.18 -4.05
N THR A 45 20.01 -18.91 -4.82
CA THR A 45 20.69 -17.61 -4.76
C THR A 45 19.67 -16.48 -4.85
N THR A 46 19.61 -15.64 -3.83
CA THR A 46 18.70 -14.51 -3.76
C THR A 46 19.50 -13.23 -3.57
N HIS A 47 19.38 -12.29 -4.50
CA HIS A 47 20.10 -11.01 -4.47
C HIS A 47 19.29 -9.93 -3.78
N VAL A 48 17.96 -9.96 -3.90
CA VAL A 48 17.04 -9.00 -3.30
C VAL A 48 15.88 -9.73 -2.66
N ILE A 49 15.62 -9.42 -1.39
CA ILE A 49 14.40 -9.86 -0.69
C ILE A 49 13.49 -8.64 -0.55
N VAL A 50 12.26 -8.75 -1.06
CA VAL A 50 11.20 -7.77 -0.84
C VAL A 50 10.19 -8.35 0.14
N ALA A 51 10.00 -7.72 1.28
CA ALA A 51 9.31 -8.35 2.39
C ALA A 51 8.27 -7.47 3.09
N THR A 52 7.23 -8.12 3.64
CA THR A 52 6.47 -7.52 4.75
C THR A 52 7.14 -7.88 6.08
N PRO A 53 7.11 -6.97 7.10
CA PRO A 53 7.88 -7.17 8.34
C PRO A 53 7.63 -8.51 9.05
N GLY A 54 6.39 -8.85 9.34
CA GLY A 54 6.07 -10.04 10.12
C GLY A 54 6.53 -11.35 9.47
N ARG A 55 6.36 -11.54 8.14
CA ARG A 55 6.82 -12.75 7.47
C ARG A 55 8.35 -12.82 7.36
N LEU A 56 9.00 -11.67 7.21
CA LEU A 56 10.46 -11.64 7.22
C LEU A 56 11.02 -12.11 8.56
N ILE A 57 10.44 -11.63 9.66
CA ILE A 57 10.84 -12.05 11.01
C ILE A 57 10.60 -13.54 11.22
N ASP A 58 9.43 -14.07 10.82
CA ASP A 58 9.12 -15.51 10.92
C ASP A 58 10.19 -16.36 10.18
N LEU A 59 10.62 -15.93 8.99
CA LEU A 59 11.66 -16.63 8.24
C LEU A 59 13.07 -16.49 8.87
N ILE A 60 13.38 -15.34 9.48
CA ILE A 60 14.64 -15.17 10.22
C ILE A 60 14.67 -16.06 11.45
N GLU A 61 13.58 -16.12 12.22
CA GLU A 61 13.47 -16.94 13.43
C GLU A 61 13.53 -18.45 13.14
N ARG A 62 13.10 -18.87 11.97
CA ARG A 62 13.24 -20.23 11.47
C ARG A 62 14.65 -20.54 10.94
N GLY A 63 15.52 -19.55 10.85
CA GLY A 63 16.86 -19.72 10.28
C GLY A 63 16.91 -19.80 8.75
N GLU A 64 15.81 -19.48 8.07
CA GLU A 64 15.71 -19.56 6.61
C GLU A 64 16.23 -18.29 5.90
N VAL A 65 16.38 -17.20 6.64
CA VAL A 65 16.90 -15.92 6.14
C VAL A 65 17.94 -15.37 7.12
N HIS A 66 19.12 -15.03 6.57
CA HIS A 66 20.21 -14.40 7.30
C HIS A 66 20.49 -13.01 6.71
N LEU A 67 20.38 -11.95 7.54
CA LEU A 67 20.50 -10.56 7.09
C LEU A 67 21.79 -9.87 7.52
N LYS A 68 22.74 -10.58 8.14
CA LYS A 68 23.98 -9.98 8.66
C LYS A 68 24.89 -9.39 7.58
N GLU A 69 24.82 -9.95 6.37
CA GLU A 69 25.70 -9.58 5.26
C GLU A 69 25.04 -8.68 4.21
N ILE A 70 23.82 -8.19 4.48
CA ILE A 70 23.18 -7.29 3.52
C ILE A 70 23.99 -6.00 3.36
N LYS A 71 24.05 -5.52 2.12
CA LYS A 71 24.75 -4.27 1.78
C LYS A 71 23.82 -3.07 1.79
N THR A 72 22.55 -3.29 1.56
CA THR A 72 21.54 -2.22 1.47
C THR A 72 20.25 -2.67 2.11
N LEU A 73 19.72 -1.83 3.00
CA LEU A 73 18.40 -1.93 3.58
C LEU A 73 17.54 -0.76 3.05
N VAL A 74 16.35 -1.07 2.53
CA VAL A 74 15.38 -0.07 2.10
C VAL A 74 14.12 -0.21 2.95
N LEU A 75 13.73 0.86 3.62
CA LEU A 75 12.47 1.01 4.34
C LEU A 75 11.54 1.88 3.49
N ASP A 76 10.52 1.29 2.90
CA ASP A 76 9.56 1.98 2.03
C ASP A 76 8.19 2.11 2.72
N GLU A 77 7.54 3.26 2.59
CA GLU A 77 6.32 3.61 3.34
C GLU A 77 6.52 3.41 4.86
N ALA A 78 7.60 3.96 5.42
CA ALA A 78 8.00 3.70 6.80
C ALA A 78 6.96 4.21 7.82
N ASP A 79 6.33 5.35 7.58
CA ASP A 79 5.22 5.88 8.37
C ASP A 79 4.00 4.93 8.35
N GLU A 80 3.70 4.36 7.21
CA GLU A 80 2.62 3.39 7.07
C GLU A 80 2.91 2.09 7.85
N MET A 81 4.17 1.64 7.88
CA MET A 81 4.54 0.50 8.72
C MET A 81 4.28 0.79 10.21
N LEU A 82 4.59 2.00 10.68
CA LEU A 82 4.31 2.40 12.06
C LEU A 82 2.81 2.48 12.35
N SER A 83 2.04 3.08 11.46
CA SER A 83 0.58 3.20 11.59
C SER A 83 -0.14 1.85 11.60
N MET A 84 0.47 0.82 10.97
CA MET A 84 -0.01 -0.57 11.00
C MET A 84 0.46 -1.36 12.23
N GLY A 85 1.20 -0.73 13.15
CA GLY A 85 1.66 -1.37 14.38
C GLY A 85 2.98 -2.14 14.25
N PHE A 86 3.69 -2.07 13.11
CA PHE A 86 4.96 -2.79 12.89
C PHE A 86 6.18 -2.15 13.57
N LYS A 87 5.99 -1.26 14.56
CA LYS A 87 7.10 -0.61 15.28
C LYS A 87 8.08 -1.60 15.87
N GLN A 88 7.59 -2.62 16.57
CA GLN A 88 8.44 -3.65 17.17
C GLN A 88 9.14 -4.49 16.11
N ASP A 89 8.43 -4.85 15.06
CA ASP A 89 8.97 -5.63 13.95
C ASP A 89 10.09 -4.89 13.22
N LEU A 90 9.90 -3.60 12.94
CA LEU A 90 10.94 -2.76 12.36
C LEU A 90 12.21 -2.73 13.22
N ASN A 91 12.07 -2.50 14.53
CA ASN A 91 13.21 -2.49 15.45
C ASN A 91 13.94 -3.84 15.48
N ARG A 92 13.20 -4.97 15.39
CA ARG A 92 13.80 -6.31 15.31
C ARG A 92 14.58 -6.50 14.00
N ILE A 93 13.98 -6.13 12.86
CA ILE A 93 14.65 -6.20 11.55
C ILE A 93 15.93 -5.35 11.55
N LEU A 94 15.86 -4.13 12.06
CA LEU A 94 17.02 -3.24 12.15
C LEU A 94 18.14 -3.84 12.99
N LYS A 95 17.82 -4.57 14.06
CA LYS A 95 18.81 -5.31 14.86
C LYS A 95 19.41 -6.51 14.12
N TYR A 96 18.59 -7.27 13.37
CA TYR A 96 19.06 -8.40 12.55
C TYR A 96 19.95 -7.96 11.38
N THR A 97 19.84 -6.70 10.98
CA THR A 97 20.65 -6.09 9.91
C THR A 97 21.80 -5.25 10.44
N SER A 98 22.25 -5.49 11.68
CA SER A 98 23.38 -4.79 12.28
C SER A 98 24.68 -5.08 11.50
N GLY A 99 25.40 -4.01 11.11
CA GLY A 99 26.64 -4.11 10.34
C GLY A 99 26.79 -2.93 9.38
N HIS A 100 27.88 -2.94 8.61
CA HIS A 100 28.11 -1.93 7.58
C HIS A 100 27.15 -2.11 6.42
N ARG A 101 26.10 -1.29 6.37
CA ARG A 101 25.12 -1.26 5.28
C ARG A 101 24.71 0.16 4.96
N ASN A 102 24.28 0.38 3.74
CA ASN A 102 23.53 1.58 3.37
C ASN A 102 22.06 1.41 3.78
N THR A 103 21.51 2.43 4.43
CA THR A 103 20.07 2.44 4.79
C THR A 103 19.36 3.57 4.05
N TRP A 104 18.30 3.21 3.34
CA TRP A 104 17.44 4.16 2.63
C TRP A 104 16.06 4.12 3.27
N LEU A 105 15.51 5.29 3.58
CA LEU A 105 14.21 5.42 4.20
C LEU A 105 13.33 6.33 3.33
N PHE A 106 12.18 5.81 2.92
CA PHE A 106 11.15 6.53 2.21
C PHE A 106 9.89 6.61 3.07
N SER A 107 9.37 7.83 3.25
CA SER A 107 8.22 8.10 4.09
C SER A 107 7.50 9.34 3.60
N ALA A 108 6.18 9.33 3.60
CA ALA A 108 5.39 10.51 3.26
C ALA A 108 5.35 11.52 4.41
N THR A 109 5.37 11.02 5.65
CA THR A 109 5.36 11.83 6.88
C THR A 109 6.57 11.48 7.75
N MET A 110 6.93 12.37 8.67
CA MET A 110 8.08 12.21 9.57
C MET A 110 7.65 12.28 11.04
N PRO A 111 6.84 11.34 11.53
CA PRO A 111 6.48 11.28 12.95
C PRO A 111 7.73 11.02 13.82
N GLU A 112 7.60 11.28 15.11
CA GLU A 112 8.71 11.19 16.07
C GLU A 112 9.41 9.82 16.05
N GLU A 113 8.64 8.76 15.87
CA GLU A 113 9.16 7.40 15.77
C GLU A 113 10.08 7.19 14.55
N ILE A 114 9.72 7.76 13.40
CA ILE A 114 10.59 7.72 12.19
C ILE A 114 11.87 8.51 12.46
N GLN A 115 11.77 9.68 13.09
CA GLN A 115 12.95 10.46 13.43
C GLN A 115 13.89 9.70 14.40
N ARG A 116 13.31 8.94 15.36
CA ARG A 116 14.10 8.06 16.24
C ARG A 116 14.80 6.94 15.46
N ILE A 117 14.13 6.32 14.51
CA ILE A 117 14.73 5.28 13.64
C ILE A 117 15.91 5.88 12.85
N ILE A 118 15.72 7.05 12.23
CA ILE A 118 16.77 7.75 11.49
C ILE A 118 17.96 8.00 12.41
N LYS A 119 17.75 8.60 13.57
CA LYS A 119 18.82 8.94 14.53
C LYS A 119 19.58 7.71 15.03
N THR A 120 18.90 6.56 15.17
CA THR A 120 19.49 5.37 15.80
C THR A 120 20.19 4.46 14.79
N TYR A 121 19.69 4.39 13.55
CA TYR A 121 20.07 3.34 12.60
C TYR A 121 20.61 3.85 11.25
N MET A 122 20.57 5.16 11.01
CA MET A 122 21.12 5.75 9.79
C MET A 122 22.36 6.58 10.11
N ASP A 123 23.17 6.83 9.09
CA ASP A 123 24.34 7.71 9.20
C ASP A 123 23.86 9.14 9.51
N SER A 124 24.56 9.81 10.45
CA SER A 124 24.25 11.21 10.81
C SER A 124 24.42 12.18 9.64
N ASN A 125 25.23 11.83 8.65
CA ASN A 125 25.48 12.60 7.44
C ASN A 125 24.61 12.14 6.26
N ALA A 126 23.64 11.24 6.49
CA ALA A 126 22.76 10.78 5.41
C ALA A 126 22.02 11.96 4.79
N PRO A 127 22.08 12.15 3.46
CA PRO A 127 21.39 13.25 2.81
C PRO A 127 19.87 13.10 2.96
N ARG A 128 19.20 14.19 3.31
CA ARG A 128 17.75 14.28 3.36
C ARG A 128 17.25 15.01 2.12
N VAL A 129 16.40 14.35 1.36
CA VAL A 129 15.71 14.93 0.20
C VAL A 129 14.25 15.07 0.54
N GLU A 130 13.74 16.28 0.48
CA GLU A 130 12.31 16.58 0.68
C GLU A 130 11.72 17.16 -0.60
N ILE A 131 10.58 16.62 -0.99
CA ILE A 131 9.82 17.09 -2.15
C ILE A 131 8.51 17.68 -1.64
N ASN A 132 8.33 19.00 -1.89
CA ASN A 132 7.11 19.76 -1.61
C ASN A 132 6.57 19.71 -0.16
N ARG A 133 7.07 20.64 0.66
CA ARG A 133 6.47 20.93 1.98
C ARG A 133 5.24 21.85 1.91
N GLU A 134 5.04 22.61 0.83
CA GLU A 134 4.09 23.73 0.81
C GLU A 134 2.63 23.34 0.65
N SER A 135 2.31 22.13 0.23
CA SER A 135 0.93 21.64 0.30
C SER A 135 0.89 20.14 0.64
N MET A 136 0.38 19.80 1.80
CA MET A 136 0.04 18.40 2.16
C MET A 136 -1.01 17.81 1.23
N VAL A 137 -1.65 18.64 0.41
CA VAL A 137 -2.71 18.26 -0.51
C VAL A 137 -2.29 18.63 -1.93
N ASN A 138 -2.37 17.66 -2.84
CA ASN A 138 -2.03 17.87 -4.24
C ASN A 138 -2.95 18.93 -4.85
N SER A 139 -2.40 20.05 -5.33
CA SER A 139 -3.14 21.16 -5.94
C SER A 139 -3.95 20.78 -7.19
N ASN A 140 -3.67 19.62 -7.78
CA ASN A 140 -4.43 19.08 -8.91
C ASN A 140 -5.72 18.35 -8.50
N ILE A 141 -6.01 18.25 -7.20
CA ILE A 141 -7.24 17.61 -6.69
C ILE A 141 -8.26 18.70 -6.37
N ASN A 142 -9.44 18.59 -6.98
CA ASN A 142 -10.58 19.44 -6.64
C ASN A 142 -11.37 18.80 -5.49
N HIS A 143 -11.23 19.34 -4.28
CA HIS A 143 -11.92 18.83 -3.10
C HIS A 143 -13.34 19.38 -3.01
N GLN A 144 -14.30 18.49 -2.96
CA GLN A 144 -15.73 18.82 -2.86
C GLN A 144 -16.37 18.04 -1.72
N PHE A 145 -17.48 18.54 -1.17
CA PHE A 145 -18.28 17.82 -0.20
C PHE A 145 -19.78 17.96 -0.50
N VAL A 146 -20.53 16.93 -0.11
CA VAL A 146 -22.00 16.94 -0.19
C VAL A 146 -22.57 16.76 1.19
N LYS A 147 -23.46 17.65 1.60
CA LYS A 147 -24.24 17.48 2.83
C LYS A 147 -25.39 16.50 2.56
N THR A 148 -25.45 15.42 3.32
CA THR A 148 -26.49 14.38 3.18
C THR A 148 -26.83 13.81 4.55
N THR A 149 -27.99 13.20 4.68
CA THR A 149 -28.37 12.45 5.88
C THR A 149 -27.80 11.02 5.81
N ILE A 150 -27.77 10.32 6.94
CA ILE A 150 -27.33 8.92 6.98
C ILE A 150 -28.20 8.04 6.07
N LYS A 151 -29.50 8.31 6.00
CA LYS A 151 -30.47 7.57 5.17
C LYS A 151 -30.26 7.79 3.68
N ASP A 152 -29.91 9.02 3.28
CA ASP A 152 -29.79 9.41 1.87
C ASP A 152 -28.37 9.22 1.33
N LYS A 153 -27.43 8.81 2.17
CA LYS A 153 -26.01 8.72 1.82
C LYS A 153 -25.76 7.75 0.66
N ALA A 154 -26.38 6.58 0.70
CA ALA A 154 -26.28 5.59 -0.35
C ALA A 154 -26.85 6.13 -1.67
N THR A 155 -28.05 6.70 -1.65
CA THR A 155 -28.70 7.33 -2.82
C THR A 155 -27.86 8.47 -3.38
N THR A 156 -27.19 9.25 -2.52
CA THR A 156 -26.27 10.32 -2.96
C THR A 156 -25.08 9.74 -3.73
N ILE A 157 -24.51 8.62 -3.25
CA ILE A 157 -23.40 7.94 -3.95
C ILE A 157 -23.88 7.39 -5.29
N ILE A 158 -25.05 6.71 -5.32
CA ILE A 158 -25.64 6.17 -6.56
C ILE A 158 -25.75 7.27 -7.62
N ARG A 159 -26.39 8.38 -7.29
CA ARG A 159 -26.54 9.53 -8.20
C ARG A 159 -25.20 10.09 -8.68
N PHE A 160 -24.20 10.16 -7.80
CA PHE A 160 -22.87 10.58 -8.18
C PHE A 160 -22.24 9.59 -9.19
N LEU A 161 -22.31 8.30 -8.93
CA LEU A 161 -21.76 7.26 -9.82
C LEU A 161 -22.49 7.24 -11.18
N GLU A 162 -23.80 7.41 -11.20
CA GLU A 162 -24.59 7.55 -12.43
C GLU A 162 -24.13 8.74 -13.28
N SER A 163 -23.81 9.86 -12.64
CA SER A 163 -23.27 11.05 -13.33
C SER A 163 -21.83 10.85 -13.86
N ARG A 164 -21.16 9.77 -13.48
CA ARG A 164 -19.75 9.47 -13.79
C ARG A 164 -19.55 8.11 -14.45
N GLN A 165 -20.52 7.63 -15.23
CA GLN A 165 -20.58 6.28 -15.81
C GLN A 165 -19.30 5.83 -16.55
N ASN A 166 -18.56 6.76 -17.15
CA ASN A 166 -17.33 6.46 -17.89
C ASN A 166 -16.05 6.69 -17.07
N SER A 167 -16.18 6.91 -15.76
CA SER A 167 -15.05 7.25 -14.90
C SER A 167 -14.75 6.11 -13.91
N ARG A 168 -13.49 5.91 -13.59
CA ARG A 168 -13.06 4.94 -12.57
C ARG A 168 -12.80 5.65 -11.25
N GLY A 169 -13.18 5.02 -10.15
CA GLY A 169 -13.02 5.61 -8.83
C GLY A 169 -12.85 4.61 -7.71
N ILE A 170 -12.47 5.15 -6.55
CA ILE A 170 -12.40 4.39 -5.31
C ILE A 170 -13.24 5.06 -4.22
N ILE A 171 -13.92 4.24 -3.42
CA ILE A 171 -14.76 4.67 -2.30
C ILE A 171 -14.14 4.16 -1.01
N PHE A 172 -13.82 5.04 -0.08
CA PHE A 172 -13.26 4.68 1.20
C PHE A 172 -14.32 4.60 2.29
N CYS A 173 -14.45 3.42 2.93
CA CYS A 173 -15.25 3.19 4.10
C CYS A 173 -14.36 3.00 5.34
N ARG A 174 -14.85 3.36 6.54
CA ARG A 174 -14.12 3.19 7.80
C ARG A 174 -14.08 1.73 8.28
N THR A 175 -15.14 0.98 8.00
CA THR A 175 -15.32 -0.38 8.57
C THR A 175 -15.48 -1.43 7.47
N LYS A 176 -15.10 -2.67 7.80
CA LYS A 176 -15.31 -3.86 6.95
C LYS A 176 -16.79 -4.05 6.63
N ALA A 177 -17.65 -4.00 7.65
CA ALA A 177 -19.10 -4.12 7.47
C ALA A 177 -19.67 -3.04 6.54
N GLY A 178 -19.23 -1.78 6.72
CA GLY A 178 -19.64 -0.69 5.83
C GLY A 178 -19.20 -0.90 4.39
N THR A 179 -17.98 -1.45 4.19
CA THR A 179 -17.47 -1.81 2.87
C THR A 179 -18.33 -2.90 2.20
N GLN A 180 -18.64 -3.96 2.93
CA GLN A 180 -19.46 -5.08 2.43
C GLN A 180 -20.90 -4.65 2.13
N ASN A 181 -21.55 -3.91 3.04
CA ASN A 181 -22.92 -3.43 2.87
C ASN A 181 -23.05 -2.49 1.66
N LEU A 182 -22.14 -1.53 1.53
CA LEU A 182 -22.15 -0.60 0.40
C LEU A 182 -21.85 -1.33 -0.92
N ASN A 183 -20.95 -2.30 -0.91
CA ASN A 183 -20.66 -3.10 -2.09
C ASN A 183 -21.87 -3.89 -2.57
N LYS A 184 -22.55 -4.58 -1.65
CA LYS A 184 -23.75 -5.34 -1.96
C LYS A 184 -24.83 -4.44 -2.57
N LEU A 185 -25.12 -3.30 -1.92
CA LEU A 185 -26.13 -2.34 -2.39
C LEU A 185 -25.79 -1.83 -3.79
N LEU A 186 -24.54 -1.41 -4.04
CA LEU A 186 -24.18 -0.87 -5.36
C LEU A 186 -24.13 -1.96 -6.45
N GLN A 187 -23.85 -3.22 -6.10
CA GLN A 187 -23.99 -4.34 -7.04
C GLN A 187 -25.45 -4.62 -7.40
N GLU A 188 -26.37 -4.55 -6.43
CA GLU A 188 -27.83 -4.69 -6.66
C GLU A 188 -28.37 -3.57 -7.56
N GLU A 189 -27.77 -2.36 -7.50
CA GLU A 189 -28.06 -1.24 -8.41
C GLU A 189 -27.34 -1.36 -9.78
N GLY A 190 -26.65 -2.46 -10.05
CA GLY A 190 -26.06 -2.78 -11.34
C GLY A 190 -24.66 -2.16 -11.59
N PHE A 191 -24.00 -1.58 -10.60
CA PHE A 191 -22.66 -1.06 -10.78
C PHE A 191 -21.59 -2.15 -10.86
N SER A 192 -20.63 -1.99 -11.76
CA SER A 192 -19.44 -2.83 -11.86
C SER A 192 -18.43 -2.47 -10.75
N ILE A 193 -18.60 -3.05 -9.58
CA ILE A 193 -17.91 -2.68 -8.36
C ILE A 193 -17.40 -3.90 -7.59
N GLY A 194 -16.28 -3.76 -6.90
CA GLY A 194 -15.72 -4.78 -6.01
C GLY A 194 -15.26 -4.17 -4.69
N ALA A 195 -15.22 -5.00 -3.66
CA ALA A 195 -14.79 -4.60 -2.31
C ALA A 195 -13.44 -5.19 -1.94
N LEU A 196 -12.66 -4.43 -1.17
CA LEU A 196 -11.45 -4.89 -0.50
C LEU A 196 -11.52 -4.56 0.99
N GLU A 197 -11.42 -5.59 1.82
CA GLU A 197 -11.43 -5.44 3.28
C GLU A 197 -10.49 -6.48 3.94
N GLY A 198 -10.25 -6.31 5.24
CA GLY A 198 -9.18 -7.02 5.93
C GLY A 198 -9.37 -8.52 6.12
N ASP A 199 -10.62 -9.02 6.12
CA ASP A 199 -10.93 -10.44 6.38
C ASP A 199 -10.93 -11.30 5.10
N MET A 200 -10.80 -10.67 3.93
CA MET A 200 -10.74 -11.39 2.67
C MET A 200 -9.50 -12.27 2.58
N GLN A 201 -9.67 -13.48 2.07
CA GLN A 201 -8.55 -14.33 1.72
C GLN A 201 -7.70 -13.69 0.61
N GLN A 202 -6.38 -13.93 0.64
CA GLN A 202 -5.46 -13.33 -0.34
C GLN A 202 -5.86 -13.62 -1.79
N LYS A 203 -6.31 -14.84 -2.07
CA LYS A 203 -6.76 -15.24 -3.41
C LYS A 203 -7.94 -14.40 -3.92
N GLU A 204 -8.88 -14.08 -3.04
CA GLU A 204 -10.04 -13.23 -3.37
C GLU A 204 -9.62 -11.77 -3.58
N ARG A 205 -8.75 -11.25 -2.71
CA ARG A 205 -8.17 -9.91 -2.88
C ARG A 205 -7.47 -9.77 -4.23
N ASP A 206 -6.63 -10.76 -4.58
CA ASP A 206 -5.90 -10.77 -5.85
C ASP A 206 -6.85 -10.81 -7.05
N LYS A 207 -7.98 -11.53 -6.95
CA LYS A 207 -9.02 -11.57 -7.97
C LYS A 207 -9.67 -10.19 -8.17
N VAL A 208 -10.11 -9.55 -7.09
CA VAL A 208 -10.72 -8.20 -7.14
C VAL A 208 -9.71 -7.18 -7.67
N MET A 209 -8.48 -7.19 -7.18
CA MET A 209 -7.43 -6.29 -7.63
C MET A 209 -7.08 -6.47 -9.11
N ARG A 210 -7.06 -7.72 -9.58
CA ARG A 210 -6.84 -8.00 -11.00
C ARG A 210 -7.98 -7.48 -11.85
N ALA A 211 -9.23 -7.72 -11.45
CA ALA A 211 -10.41 -7.25 -12.15
C ALA A 211 -10.48 -5.71 -12.18
N PHE A 212 -10.06 -5.05 -11.10
CA PHE A 212 -9.99 -3.60 -11.08
C PHE A 212 -8.84 -3.04 -11.93
N LYS A 213 -7.67 -3.69 -11.96
CA LYS A 213 -6.51 -3.27 -12.77
C LYS A 213 -6.72 -3.46 -14.28
N ASN A 214 -7.43 -4.49 -14.69
CA ASN A 214 -7.76 -4.74 -16.10
C ASN A 214 -9.09 -4.11 -16.54
N GLU A 215 -9.65 -3.24 -15.68
CA GLU A 215 -10.85 -2.44 -15.94
C GLU A 215 -12.18 -3.23 -16.06
N SER A 216 -12.17 -4.53 -15.69
CA SER A 216 -13.41 -5.32 -15.59
C SER A 216 -14.28 -4.88 -14.41
N LEU A 217 -13.70 -4.21 -13.41
CA LEU A 217 -14.42 -3.48 -12.37
C LEU A 217 -14.13 -1.99 -12.53
N GLN A 218 -15.19 -1.20 -12.54
CA GLN A 218 -15.12 0.25 -12.69
C GLN A 218 -14.86 0.95 -11.36
N TYR A 219 -15.45 0.43 -10.28
CA TYR A 219 -15.32 1.02 -8.96
C TYR A 219 -14.75 0.03 -7.96
N LEU A 220 -14.06 0.58 -6.96
CA LEU A 220 -13.51 -0.18 -5.85
C LEU A 220 -13.98 0.43 -4.54
N ILE A 221 -14.47 -0.38 -3.61
CA ILE A 221 -14.71 0.05 -2.23
C ILE A 221 -13.62 -0.54 -1.36
N SER A 222 -13.04 0.25 -0.46
CA SER A 222 -11.97 -0.25 0.41
C SER A 222 -11.98 0.41 1.78
N THR A 223 -11.46 -0.32 2.77
CA THR A 223 -11.00 0.30 4.02
C THR A 223 -9.58 0.87 3.83
N ASP A 224 -9.14 1.77 4.72
CA ASP A 224 -7.79 2.34 4.66
C ASP A 224 -6.70 1.28 4.61
N VAL A 225 -6.75 0.34 5.54
CA VAL A 225 -5.77 -0.76 5.65
C VAL A 225 -5.71 -1.57 4.36
N SER A 226 -6.85 -1.84 3.76
CA SER A 226 -6.93 -2.67 2.56
C SER A 226 -6.56 -1.94 1.27
N ALA A 227 -6.65 -0.61 1.25
CA ALA A 227 -6.25 0.22 0.11
C ALA A 227 -4.78 0.60 0.11
N ARG A 228 -4.05 0.31 1.18
CA ARG A 228 -2.59 0.58 1.26
C ARG A 228 -1.83 -0.27 0.26
N GLY A 229 -0.80 0.30 -0.33
CA GLY A 229 0.02 -0.37 -1.34
C GLY A 229 -0.70 -0.67 -2.66
N ILE A 230 -1.95 -0.22 -2.84
CA ILE A 230 -2.65 -0.36 -4.11
C ILE A 230 -2.10 0.67 -5.10
N ASP A 231 -1.35 0.21 -6.09
CA ASP A 231 -1.02 1.03 -7.25
C ASP A 231 -2.13 0.89 -8.29
N VAL A 232 -3.06 1.82 -8.25
CA VAL A 232 -4.06 1.98 -9.30
C VAL A 232 -3.84 3.35 -9.91
N ARG A 233 -3.74 3.35 -11.23
CA ARG A 233 -3.52 4.57 -12.01
C ARG A 233 -4.85 5.03 -12.61
N ASP A 234 -4.89 6.31 -12.90
CA ASP A 234 -5.98 6.94 -13.66
C ASP A 234 -7.36 6.86 -12.99
N LEU A 235 -7.40 6.96 -11.65
CA LEU A 235 -8.66 7.17 -10.96
C LEU A 235 -9.13 8.61 -11.15
N ALA A 236 -10.36 8.77 -11.65
CA ALA A 236 -10.94 10.08 -11.87
C ALA A 236 -11.37 10.75 -10.56
N PHE A 237 -11.74 9.94 -9.56
CA PHE A 237 -12.20 10.46 -8.28
C PHE A 237 -11.94 9.51 -7.12
N VAL A 238 -11.98 10.10 -5.93
CA VAL A 238 -11.96 9.39 -4.63
C VAL A 238 -13.16 9.85 -3.82
N ILE A 239 -13.96 8.93 -3.32
CA ILE A 239 -15.07 9.22 -2.41
C ILE A 239 -14.67 8.83 -0.99
N HIS A 240 -14.73 9.76 -0.06
CA HIS A 240 -14.66 9.50 1.37
C HIS A 240 -16.08 9.26 1.89
N HIS A 241 -16.53 8.00 1.91
CA HIS A 241 -17.85 7.65 2.48
C HIS A 241 -17.97 8.10 3.94
N GLN A 242 -16.90 8.00 4.69
CA GLN A 242 -16.67 8.71 5.96
C GLN A 242 -15.28 9.33 5.93
N LEU A 243 -15.15 10.52 6.51
CA LEU A 243 -13.85 11.13 6.70
C LEU A 243 -12.99 10.25 7.60
N PRO A 244 -11.69 10.16 7.36
CA PRO A 244 -10.79 9.46 8.27
C PRO A 244 -10.58 10.27 9.55
N ASP A 245 -10.13 9.59 10.60
CA ASP A 245 -9.89 10.24 11.90
C ASP A 245 -8.61 11.09 11.92
N GLN A 246 -7.69 10.83 10.99
CA GLN A 246 -6.40 11.52 10.88
C GLN A 246 -6.23 12.14 9.49
N LEU A 247 -5.62 13.33 9.46
CA LEU A 247 -5.40 14.09 8.22
C LEU A 247 -4.48 13.33 7.23
N ASP A 248 -3.49 12.61 7.75
CA ASP A 248 -2.58 11.83 6.90
C ASP A 248 -3.34 10.79 6.06
N TYR A 249 -4.33 10.11 6.64
CA TYR A 249 -5.18 9.19 5.89
C TYR A 249 -6.02 9.91 4.83
N TYR A 250 -6.47 11.13 5.10
CA TYR A 250 -7.17 11.92 4.09
C TYR A 250 -6.27 12.17 2.88
N THR A 251 -5.04 12.58 3.11
CA THR A 251 -4.03 12.82 2.07
C THR A 251 -3.70 11.53 1.31
N HIS A 252 -3.49 10.42 2.01
CA HIS A 252 -3.19 9.12 1.40
C HIS A 252 -4.35 8.58 0.56
N ARG A 253 -5.61 8.77 1.00
CA ARG A 253 -6.80 8.42 0.22
C ARG A 253 -6.91 9.28 -1.03
N SER A 254 -6.86 10.60 -0.86
CA SER A 254 -6.99 11.58 -1.95
C SER A 254 -5.88 11.41 -2.98
N GLY A 255 -4.66 11.07 -2.57
CA GLY A 255 -3.53 10.78 -3.45
C GLY A 255 -3.68 9.52 -4.32
N ARG A 256 -4.83 8.85 -4.32
CA ARG A 256 -5.15 7.78 -5.30
C ARG A 256 -5.62 8.33 -6.63
N THR A 257 -6.01 9.59 -6.70
CA THR A 257 -6.28 10.34 -7.94
C THR A 257 -5.19 11.39 -8.20
N ALA A 258 -5.31 12.15 -9.27
CA ALA A 258 -4.42 13.24 -9.67
C ALA A 258 -2.92 12.86 -9.73
N ARG A 259 -2.59 11.65 -10.17
CA ARG A 259 -1.21 11.20 -10.33
C ARG A 259 -0.64 11.58 -11.69
N ALA A 260 0.69 11.73 -11.76
CA ALA A 260 1.42 12.04 -13.00
C ALA A 260 0.93 13.31 -13.72
N GLY A 261 0.57 14.36 -12.96
CA GLY A 261 0.13 15.65 -13.52
C GLY A 261 -1.32 15.70 -14.00
N LYS A 262 -2.09 14.63 -13.82
CA LYS A 262 -3.54 14.62 -14.11
C LYS A 262 -4.33 15.37 -13.03
N LYS A 263 -5.55 15.81 -13.37
CA LYS A 263 -6.50 16.38 -12.42
C LYS A 263 -7.35 15.27 -11.78
N GLY A 264 -7.82 15.50 -10.54
CA GLY A 264 -8.67 14.57 -9.80
C GLY A 264 -9.69 15.24 -8.91
#